data_cff2615b32c8771719f39d96ed4e2af0
#
_entry.id   cff2615b32c8771719f39d96ed4e2af0
#
_cell.length_a   1.000
_cell.length_b   1.000
_cell.length_c   1.000
_cell.angle_alpha   90.00
_cell.angle_beta   90.00
_cell.angle_gamma   90.00
#
_symmetry.space_group_name_H-M   'P 1'
#
loop_
_entity.id
_entity.type
_entity.pdbx_description
1 polymer ?
#
loop_
_entity_poly.entity_id
_entity_poly.type
_entity_poly.pdbx_seq_one_letter_code
_entity_poly.pdbx_strand_id
1 'polypeptide(L)'
;MIGLISDASPMAPLEVIKAALPIGIGLASAAYLTMKIASNSSSGKTVPMASLRPGDSTHDKEYNDDQDAFLQRCEEEYGPTFNILLLGKTYTVVSGPLIREVIMNRDFSSVEAIEELQHVNAYFNTIRKSNWDMDHRTLHALVKDNVTPYLSIFTPRIVDQLEKNLDHELSKCPVQDGGRLVKDPLLPLHEMVGSAMADVFVGPEIAKSRKVVDAFIHATEDWSKMLGHGKIPHASFWDSLFKRTNYRIHGSALHAHIQTLLEASTPEILERRRQEAEAAEKGIEYKRPNDILQRMLDDFDKYGFIDLEDVCGHLLILVLASVHTTTDSATALLYYFAAFPEYMETLYKEQKDVLDEIQQEREKKREELKKKGEPIDEELDPARDRDLTAAAIKRMVHMDSFVREMFRFRTERLTLMHRACKSVTLSNGVVIAKGQSAICNLKSAHQGPEQGDEVTEFRPWRFLGKPKTAAKVGADYLPFGMGRHACPGRFLAIQEIKTIGVLVVSKYSKIEIQDPSKMTKSLRTRMGEPVPTGVIMTSRK
;
A
#
# COMPACT_ATOMS: atom_id res chain seq x y z
N MET A 1 -38.52 -33.58 73.57
CA MET A 1 -37.15 -33.75 74.01
C MET A 1 -36.27 -33.55 72.79
N ILE A 2 -35.84 -32.39 72.58
CA ILE A 2 -34.61 -31.68 72.95
C ILE A 2 -33.38 -32.54 72.64
N GLY A 3 -32.60 -32.09 71.72
CA GLY A 3 -31.22 -32.47 71.65
C GLY A 3 -30.49 -32.07 70.41
N LEU A 4 -29.90 -30.89 70.44
CA LEU A 4 -28.60 -30.47 69.90
C LEU A 4 -28.34 -30.57 68.38
N ILE A 5 -28.48 -29.43 67.74
CA ILE A 5 -27.87 -29.04 66.48
C ILE A 5 -26.50 -28.47 66.85
N SER A 6 -25.41 -29.05 66.34
CA SER A 6 -24.07 -28.46 66.36
C SER A 6 -23.89 -27.47 65.22
N ASP A 7 -23.51 -26.24 65.55
CA ASP A 7 -23.11 -25.18 64.69
C ASP A 7 -21.90 -25.55 63.81
N ALA A 8 -22.07 -25.52 62.49
CA ALA A 8 -20.99 -25.37 61.55
C ALA A 8 -21.21 -24.07 60.79
N SER A 9 -20.52 -23.02 61.19
CA SER A 9 -20.50 -21.76 60.50
C SER A 9 -19.94 -21.94 59.06
N PRO A 10 -20.58 -21.39 58.04
CA PRO A 10 -19.99 -21.40 56.71
C PRO A 10 -18.81 -20.41 56.67
N MET A 11 -17.63 -20.90 56.32
CA MET A 11 -16.46 -20.06 56.04
C MET A 11 -16.81 -19.04 55.00
N ALA A 12 -16.50 -17.78 55.28
CA ALA A 12 -16.81 -16.66 54.40
C ALA A 12 -16.11 -16.80 53.03
N PRO A 13 -16.76 -16.42 51.91
CA PRO A 13 -16.21 -16.56 50.53
C PRO A 13 -14.85 -15.90 50.33
N LEU A 14 -14.47 -14.94 51.17
CA LEU A 14 -13.21 -14.20 51.07
C LEU A 14 -11.97 -15.03 51.49
N GLU A 15 -12.11 -16.01 52.38
CA GLU A 15 -10.99 -16.84 52.84
C GLU A 15 -10.66 -17.95 51.83
N VAL A 16 -11.66 -18.46 51.12
CA VAL A 16 -11.46 -19.45 50.06
C VAL A 16 -10.74 -18.81 48.87
N ILE A 17 -11.02 -17.54 48.57
CA ILE A 17 -10.33 -16.77 47.51
C ILE A 17 -8.88 -16.49 47.93
N LYS A 18 -8.60 -16.17 49.17
CA LYS A 18 -7.23 -15.93 49.67
C LYS A 18 -6.35 -17.19 49.68
N ALA A 19 -6.91 -18.36 49.85
CA ALA A 19 -6.19 -19.63 49.81
C ALA A 19 -5.96 -20.15 48.36
N ALA A 20 -6.86 -19.83 47.43
CA ALA A 20 -6.78 -20.29 46.06
C ALA A 20 -5.84 -19.41 45.19
N LEU A 21 -5.66 -18.11 45.52
CA LEU A 21 -4.83 -17.18 44.75
C LEU A 21 -3.34 -17.59 44.67
N PRO A 22 -2.66 -18.01 45.74
CA PRO A 22 -1.25 -18.44 45.68
C PRO A 22 -1.05 -19.72 44.86
N ILE A 23 -2.02 -20.63 44.90
CA ILE A 23 -1.96 -21.91 44.16
C ILE A 23 -2.16 -21.65 42.65
N GLY A 24 -3.07 -20.76 42.29
CA GLY A 24 -3.29 -20.36 40.91
C GLY A 24 -2.08 -19.67 40.27
N ILE A 25 -1.43 -18.78 41.04
CA ILE A 25 -0.21 -18.09 40.59
C ILE A 25 0.97 -19.07 40.48
N GLY A 26 1.10 -20.02 41.44
CA GLY A 26 2.14 -21.04 41.38
C GLY A 26 1.99 -21.98 40.17
N LEU A 27 0.76 -22.41 39.86
CA LEU A 27 0.47 -23.26 38.69
C LEU A 27 0.67 -22.52 37.37
N ALA A 28 0.28 -21.26 37.32
CA ALA A 28 0.52 -20.41 36.13
C ALA A 28 2.01 -20.15 35.90
N SER A 29 2.76 -19.93 37.01
CA SER A 29 4.22 -19.76 36.95
C SER A 29 4.93 -21.06 36.57
N ALA A 30 4.49 -22.21 37.08
CA ALA A 30 5.04 -23.51 36.71
C ALA A 30 4.70 -23.90 35.27
N ALA A 31 3.47 -23.62 34.81
CA ALA A 31 3.08 -23.81 33.42
C ALA A 31 3.87 -22.89 32.46
N TYR A 32 4.11 -21.65 32.87
CA TYR A 32 4.97 -20.71 32.11
C TYR A 32 6.42 -21.18 32.06
N LEU A 33 6.98 -21.68 33.19
CA LEU A 33 8.34 -22.25 33.22
C LEU A 33 8.44 -23.53 32.40
N THR A 34 7.45 -24.43 32.44
CA THR A 34 7.43 -25.66 31.64
C THR A 34 7.25 -25.36 30.16
N MET A 35 6.42 -24.36 29.77
CA MET A 35 6.35 -23.87 28.41
C MET A 35 7.68 -23.23 27.93
N LYS A 36 8.36 -22.49 28.80
CA LYS A 36 9.66 -21.90 28.52
C LYS A 36 10.77 -22.94 28.39
N ILE A 37 10.71 -24.02 29.19
CA ILE A 37 11.65 -25.16 29.10
C ILE A 37 11.35 -26.02 27.85
N ALA A 38 10.07 -26.24 27.52
CA ALA A 38 9.67 -26.98 26.34
C ALA A 38 9.97 -26.21 25.03
N SER A 39 9.94 -24.88 25.04
CA SER A 39 10.35 -24.06 23.93
C SER A 39 11.87 -24.05 23.65
N ASN A 40 12.67 -24.41 24.66
CA ASN A 40 14.14 -24.50 24.56
C ASN A 40 14.66 -25.87 24.08
N SER A 41 13.79 -26.83 23.79
CA SER A 41 14.22 -28.19 23.36
C SER A 41 14.30 -28.35 21.83
N SER A 42 14.17 -27.27 21.02
CA SER A 42 14.50 -27.33 19.60
C SER A 42 16.02 -27.22 19.42
N SER A 43 16.61 -28.15 18.71
CA SER A 43 18.06 -28.25 18.40
C SER A 43 18.61 -27.14 17.48
N GLY A 44 17.98 -25.97 17.43
CA GLY A 44 18.36 -24.83 16.60
C GLY A 44 19.24 -23.81 17.34
N LYS A 45 19.94 -22.97 16.58
CA LYS A 45 20.68 -21.83 17.15
C LYS A 45 19.73 -20.87 17.86
N THR A 46 20.11 -20.47 19.07
CA THR A 46 19.39 -19.44 19.82
C THR A 46 19.51 -18.10 19.12
N VAL A 47 18.40 -17.42 18.89
CA VAL A 47 18.39 -16.08 18.33
C VAL A 47 18.72 -15.06 19.43
N PRO A 48 19.78 -14.25 19.29
CA PRO A 48 20.12 -13.25 20.29
C PRO A 48 19.01 -12.20 20.41
N MET A 49 18.75 -11.75 21.65
CA MET A 49 17.87 -10.62 21.91
C MET A 49 18.68 -9.33 21.83
N ALA A 50 18.22 -8.36 21.06
CA ALA A 50 18.85 -7.05 20.99
C ALA A 50 18.85 -6.38 22.36
N SER A 51 19.88 -5.60 22.66
CA SER A 51 20.01 -4.85 23.91
C SER A 51 19.01 -3.69 23.93
N LEU A 52 18.38 -3.46 25.08
CA LEU A 52 17.53 -2.30 25.34
C LEU A 52 18.37 -1.07 25.67
N ARG A 53 17.91 0.11 25.30
CA ARG A 53 18.49 1.37 25.82
C ARG A 53 18.27 1.45 27.35
N PRO A 54 19.21 2.06 28.10
CA PRO A 54 19.06 2.23 29.54
C PRO A 54 17.72 2.92 29.89
N GLY A 55 16.92 2.28 30.72
CA GLY A 55 15.63 2.79 31.17
C GLY A 55 14.41 2.36 30.31
N ASP A 56 14.62 1.75 29.16
CA ASP A 56 13.53 1.25 28.33
C ASP A 56 13.18 -0.20 28.70
N SER A 57 11.89 -0.55 28.66
CA SER A 57 11.39 -1.91 28.88
C SER A 57 11.11 -2.67 27.58
N THR A 58 11.05 -1.95 26.45
CA THR A 58 10.82 -2.46 25.09
C THR A 58 11.66 -1.66 24.09
N HIS A 59 11.76 -2.14 22.85
CA HIS A 59 12.44 -1.42 21.77
C HIS A 59 11.55 -0.40 21.06
N ASP A 60 10.28 -0.23 21.48
CA ASP A 60 9.28 0.59 20.77
C ASP A 60 9.76 2.02 20.53
N LYS A 61 10.37 2.64 21.52
CA LYS A 61 10.84 4.02 21.41
C LYS A 61 11.99 4.13 20.41
N GLU A 62 13.04 3.32 20.58
CA GLU A 62 14.21 3.34 19.69
C GLU A 62 13.84 3.02 18.25
N TYR A 63 12.97 2.02 18.05
CA TYR A 63 12.45 1.63 16.76
C TYR A 63 11.62 2.74 16.08
N ASN A 64 10.84 3.48 16.88
CA ASN A 64 10.02 4.58 16.35
C ASN A 64 10.82 5.87 16.11
N ASP A 65 11.86 6.14 16.92
CA ASP A 65 12.72 7.31 16.77
C ASP A 65 13.51 7.27 15.44
N ASP A 66 14.23 6.15 15.20
CA ASP A 66 14.95 5.90 13.94
C ASP A 66 15.10 4.38 13.71
N GLN A 67 14.11 3.83 13.01
CA GLN A 67 14.07 2.40 12.68
C GLN A 67 15.32 1.90 11.97
N ASP A 68 15.84 2.70 11.03
CA ASP A 68 16.97 2.27 10.22
C ASP A 68 18.29 2.26 10.99
N ALA A 69 18.54 3.29 11.79
CA ALA A 69 19.71 3.33 12.66
C ALA A 69 19.66 2.21 13.70
N PHE A 70 18.46 1.96 14.27
CA PHE A 70 18.23 0.87 15.21
C PHE A 70 18.50 -0.50 14.58
N LEU A 71 17.88 -0.81 13.43
CA LEU A 71 18.06 -2.09 12.76
C LEU A 71 19.50 -2.29 12.27
N GLN A 72 20.16 -1.22 11.78
CA GLN A 72 21.55 -1.28 11.37
C GLN A 72 22.48 -1.60 12.56
N ARG A 73 22.33 -0.90 13.68
CA ARG A 73 23.09 -1.16 14.92
C ARG A 73 22.92 -2.62 15.36
N CYS A 74 21.67 -3.10 15.39
CA CYS A 74 21.40 -4.48 15.80
C CYS A 74 22.00 -5.51 14.83
N GLU A 75 21.96 -5.25 13.51
CA GLU A 75 22.55 -6.14 12.52
C GLU A 75 24.09 -6.19 12.64
N GLU A 76 24.74 -5.06 12.90
CA GLU A 76 26.18 -4.98 13.14
C GLU A 76 26.59 -5.73 14.42
N GLU A 77 25.77 -5.66 15.49
CA GLU A 77 26.07 -6.28 16.81
C GLU A 77 25.73 -7.78 16.85
N TYR A 78 24.60 -8.19 16.26
CA TYR A 78 24.05 -9.55 16.42
C TYR A 78 24.07 -10.38 15.11
N GLY A 79 24.44 -9.76 14.00
CA GLY A 79 24.39 -10.39 12.69
C GLY A 79 23.00 -10.36 12.03
N PRO A 80 22.77 -11.15 10.96
CA PRO A 80 21.59 -11.02 10.10
C PRO A 80 20.29 -11.55 10.73
N THR A 81 20.33 -12.00 11.99
CA THR A 81 19.14 -12.54 12.66
C THR A 81 19.21 -12.26 14.15
N PHE A 82 18.27 -11.49 14.66
CA PHE A 82 18.16 -11.10 16.06
C PHE A 82 16.69 -10.90 16.45
N ASN A 83 16.41 -11.00 17.76
CA ASN A 83 15.09 -10.74 18.33
C ASN A 83 14.99 -9.31 18.83
N ILE A 84 13.83 -8.72 18.65
CA ILE A 84 13.46 -7.43 19.22
C ILE A 84 12.13 -7.57 19.97
N LEU A 85 11.93 -6.76 21.00
CA LEU A 85 10.70 -6.70 21.76
C LEU A 85 9.94 -5.44 21.38
N LEU A 86 8.89 -5.58 20.57
CA LEU A 86 7.99 -4.52 20.18
C LEU A 86 6.59 -4.84 20.71
N LEU A 87 5.95 -3.85 21.38
CA LEU A 87 4.55 -3.96 21.83
C LEU A 87 4.29 -5.15 22.76
N GLY A 88 5.29 -5.48 23.56
CA GLY A 88 5.24 -6.61 24.46
C GLY A 88 5.36 -7.98 23.79
N LYS A 89 5.67 -8.05 22.48
CA LYS A 89 5.89 -9.28 21.71
C LYS A 89 7.30 -9.36 21.16
N THR A 90 7.84 -10.56 21.09
CA THR A 90 9.13 -10.82 20.46
C THR A 90 8.96 -11.07 18.98
N TYR A 91 9.69 -10.30 18.17
CA TYR A 91 9.80 -10.47 16.73
C TYR A 91 11.23 -10.86 16.37
N THR A 92 11.39 -11.72 15.37
CA THR A 92 12.69 -12.03 14.80
C THR A 92 12.95 -11.18 13.58
N VAL A 93 13.96 -10.32 13.62
CA VAL A 93 14.42 -9.58 12.44
C VAL A 93 15.29 -10.51 11.58
N VAL A 94 15.08 -10.46 10.27
CA VAL A 94 15.88 -11.19 9.28
C VAL A 94 16.41 -10.23 8.22
N SER A 95 17.70 -10.38 7.85
CA SER A 95 18.39 -9.52 6.91
C SER A 95 19.01 -10.33 5.75
N GLY A 96 19.33 -9.64 4.66
CA GLY A 96 20.03 -10.21 3.51
C GLY A 96 19.31 -11.39 2.86
N PRO A 97 20.01 -12.48 2.50
CA PRO A 97 19.41 -13.63 1.80
C PRO A 97 18.26 -14.32 2.55
N LEU A 98 18.25 -14.22 3.90
CA LEU A 98 17.21 -14.82 4.74
C LEU A 98 15.82 -14.21 4.51
N ILE A 99 15.76 -12.95 4.06
CA ILE A 99 14.51 -12.29 3.66
C ILE A 99 13.80 -13.11 2.58
N ARG A 100 14.55 -13.55 1.56
CA ARG A 100 14.00 -14.39 0.50
C ARG A 100 13.46 -15.72 1.03
N GLU A 101 14.19 -16.34 1.99
CA GLU A 101 13.75 -17.60 2.59
C GLU A 101 12.40 -17.43 3.31
N VAL A 102 12.25 -16.37 4.12
CA VAL A 102 11.01 -16.08 4.84
C VAL A 102 9.86 -15.82 3.86
N ILE A 103 10.04 -14.93 2.88
CA ILE A 103 8.95 -14.52 1.98
C ILE A 103 8.52 -15.67 1.05
N MET A 104 9.45 -16.49 0.58
CA MET A 104 9.15 -17.57 -0.37
C MET A 104 8.70 -18.87 0.29
N ASN A 105 8.92 -19.04 1.58
CA ASN A 105 8.52 -20.23 2.29
C ASN A 105 7.01 -20.23 2.55
N ARG A 106 6.34 -21.34 2.21
CA ARG A 106 4.88 -21.51 2.35
C ARG A 106 4.40 -21.64 3.79
N ASP A 107 5.30 -21.97 4.71
CA ASP A 107 5.00 -22.06 6.14
C ASP A 107 5.06 -20.68 6.85
N PHE A 108 5.34 -19.60 6.09
CA PHE A 108 5.17 -18.22 6.54
C PHE A 108 3.98 -17.55 5.83
N SER A 109 3.25 -16.73 6.56
CA SER A 109 2.11 -15.98 6.06
C SER A 109 2.20 -14.50 6.46
N SER A 110 2.21 -13.62 5.46
CA SER A 110 2.09 -12.17 5.67
C SER A 110 0.69 -11.78 6.13
N VAL A 111 -0.32 -12.53 5.69
CA VAL A 111 -1.73 -12.35 6.06
C VAL A 111 -1.95 -12.59 7.54
N GLU A 112 -1.44 -13.70 8.07
CA GLU A 112 -1.48 -14.00 9.49
C GLU A 112 -0.75 -12.95 10.34
N ALA A 113 0.35 -12.39 9.81
CA ALA A 113 1.09 -11.32 10.48
C ALA A 113 0.30 -10.00 10.51
N ILE A 114 -0.35 -9.63 9.40
CA ILE A 114 -1.23 -8.45 9.33
C ILE A 114 -2.45 -8.64 10.23
N GLU A 115 -3.06 -9.82 10.20
CA GLU A 115 -4.20 -10.13 11.05
C GLU A 115 -3.85 -10.03 12.54
N GLU A 116 -2.67 -10.53 12.93
CA GLU A 116 -2.20 -10.41 14.31
C GLU A 116 -2.06 -8.97 14.77
N LEU A 117 -1.60 -8.08 13.88
CA LEU A 117 -1.39 -6.66 14.18
C LEU A 117 -2.68 -5.82 14.11
N GLN A 118 -3.47 -6.02 13.07
CA GLN A 118 -4.53 -5.10 12.69
C GLN A 118 -5.93 -5.68 12.82
N HIS A 119 -6.07 -7.00 13.07
CA HIS A 119 -7.38 -7.69 13.09
C HIS A 119 -8.26 -7.37 11.87
N VAL A 120 -7.63 -7.31 10.71
CA VAL A 120 -8.23 -6.87 9.44
C VAL A 120 -9.44 -7.71 9.05
N ASN A 121 -9.42 -9.03 9.37
CA ASN A 121 -10.54 -9.93 9.12
C ASN A 121 -11.78 -9.56 9.89
N ALA A 122 -11.63 -9.26 11.19
CA ALA A 122 -12.78 -8.88 12.00
C ALA A 122 -13.50 -7.67 11.41
N TYR A 123 -12.74 -6.78 10.77
CA TYR A 123 -13.26 -5.61 10.10
C TYR A 123 -13.86 -5.95 8.72
N PHE A 124 -13.11 -6.61 7.85
CA PHE A 124 -13.61 -6.96 6.51
C PHE A 124 -14.87 -7.82 6.57
N ASN A 125 -15.02 -8.67 7.57
CA ASN A 125 -16.25 -9.43 7.79
C ASN A 125 -17.46 -8.55 8.18
N THR A 126 -17.27 -7.29 8.56
CA THR A 126 -18.39 -6.34 8.82
C THR A 126 -18.87 -5.63 7.57
N ILE A 127 -18.02 -5.50 6.54
CA ILE A 127 -18.32 -4.78 5.30
C ILE A 127 -18.58 -5.68 4.09
N ARG A 128 -18.51 -7.00 4.27
CA ARG A 128 -18.71 -7.99 3.22
C ARG A 128 -19.69 -9.07 3.65
N LYS A 129 -20.44 -9.56 2.69
CA LYS A 129 -21.40 -10.66 2.88
C LYS A 129 -20.82 -12.01 2.46
N SER A 130 -19.94 -12.04 1.48
CA SER A 130 -19.29 -13.26 1.01
C SER A 130 -18.21 -13.74 1.99
N ASN A 131 -18.06 -15.05 2.12
CA ASN A 131 -16.94 -15.65 2.85
C ASN A 131 -15.64 -15.34 2.12
N TRP A 132 -14.93 -14.38 2.62
CA TRP A 132 -13.61 -14.05 2.12
C TRP A 132 -12.58 -14.98 2.73
N ASP A 133 -11.88 -15.68 1.86
CA ASP A 133 -10.61 -16.27 2.22
C ASP A 133 -9.55 -15.16 2.21
N MET A 134 -9.03 -14.81 3.40
CA MET A 134 -7.94 -13.83 3.56
C MET A 134 -6.65 -14.22 2.83
N ASP A 135 -6.57 -15.40 2.26
CA ASP A 135 -5.45 -15.79 1.40
C ASP A 135 -5.31 -14.88 0.15
N HIS A 136 -6.04 -13.75 0.13
CA HIS A 136 -6.02 -12.69 -0.87
C HIS A 136 -6.26 -13.15 -2.32
N ARG A 137 -6.74 -14.39 -2.51
CA ARG A 137 -6.87 -14.95 -3.84
C ARG A 137 -7.87 -14.18 -4.67
N THR A 138 -9.03 -13.83 -4.08
CA THR A 138 -10.06 -13.06 -4.78
C THR A 138 -9.58 -11.68 -5.14
N LEU A 139 -9.01 -10.92 -4.18
CA LEU A 139 -8.50 -9.58 -4.45
C LEU A 139 -7.33 -9.60 -5.43
N HIS A 140 -6.40 -10.55 -5.25
CA HIS A 140 -5.27 -10.72 -6.17
C HIS A 140 -5.74 -11.09 -7.58
N ALA A 141 -6.73 -11.99 -7.70
CA ALA A 141 -7.34 -12.37 -8.97
C ALA A 141 -8.07 -11.20 -9.62
N LEU A 142 -8.89 -10.45 -8.86
CA LEU A 142 -9.58 -9.25 -9.34
C LEU A 142 -8.60 -8.27 -10.00
N VAL A 143 -7.50 -7.93 -9.32
CA VAL A 143 -6.52 -6.98 -9.86
C VAL A 143 -5.77 -7.56 -11.05
N LYS A 144 -5.36 -8.83 -10.97
CA LYS A 144 -4.64 -9.51 -12.05
C LYS A 144 -5.48 -9.63 -13.30
N ASP A 145 -6.76 -9.96 -13.16
CA ASP A 145 -7.66 -10.26 -14.28
C ASP A 145 -8.32 -8.98 -14.83
N ASN A 146 -8.60 -7.99 -13.98
CA ASN A 146 -9.44 -6.84 -14.34
C ASN A 146 -8.71 -5.48 -14.35
N VAL A 147 -7.50 -5.38 -13.84
CA VAL A 147 -6.74 -4.12 -13.81
C VAL A 147 -5.53 -4.18 -14.72
N THR A 148 -4.60 -5.10 -14.45
CA THR A 148 -3.30 -5.16 -15.14
C THR A 148 -3.41 -5.32 -16.66
N PRO A 149 -4.28 -6.19 -17.23
CA PRO A 149 -4.39 -6.35 -18.67
C PRO A 149 -4.99 -5.14 -19.39
N TYR A 150 -5.67 -4.26 -18.66
CA TYR A 150 -6.43 -3.13 -19.20
C TYR A 150 -5.79 -1.77 -18.94
N LEU A 151 -4.54 -1.73 -18.50
CA LEU A 151 -3.83 -0.47 -18.23
C LEU A 151 -3.77 0.45 -19.46
N SER A 152 -3.64 -0.09 -20.67
CA SER A 152 -3.67 0.71 -21.90
C SER A 152 -4.99 1.44 -22.12
N ILE A 153 -6.10 0.85 -21.68
CA ILE A 153 -7.44 1.44 -21.77
C ILE A 153 -7.66 2.48 -20.65
N PHE A 154 -7.16 2.19 -19.45
CA PHE A 154 -7.32 3.09 -18.31
C PHE A 154 -6.40 4.31 -18.37
N THR A 155 -5.20 4.18 -18.94
CA THR A 155 -4.18 5.24 -18.92
C THR A 155 -4.66 6.56 -19.49
N PRO A 156 -5.32 6.65 -20.65
CA PRO A 156 -5.79 7.95 -21.18
C PRO A 156 -6.75 8.66 -20.22
N ARG A 157 -7.65 7.90 -19.58
CA ARG A 157 -8.61 8.43 -18.58
C ARG A 157 -7.90 8.89 -17.31
N ILE A 158 -6.90 8.12 -16.84
CA ILE A 158 -6.05 8.49 -15.71
C ILE A 158 -5.32 9.80 -16.02
N VAL A 159 -4.69 9.92 -17.19
CA VAL A 159 -3.97 11.13 -17.60
C VAL A 159 -4.90 12.34 -17.60
N ASP A 160 -6.08 12.23 -18.23
CA ASP A 160 -7.07 13.33 -18.31
C ASP A 160 -7.51 13.79 -16.91
N GLN A 161 -7.86 12.86 -16.03
CA GLN A 161 -8.27 13.19 -14.67
C GLN A 161 -7.11 13.79 -13.84
N LEU A 162 -5.91 13.23 -13.94
CA LEU A 162 -4.74 13.73 -13.21
C LEU A 162 -4.35 15.13 -13.69
N GLU A 163 -4.35 15.38 -15.00
CA GLU A 163 -4.00 16.68 -15.58
C GLU A 163 -5.01 17.75 -15.19
N LYS A 164 -6.31 17.46 -15.35
CA LYS A 164 -7.40 18.36 -15.00
C LYS A 164 -7.37 18.73 -13.52
N ASN A 165 -7.19 17.75 -12.65
CA ASN A 165 -7.16 18.00 -11.21
C ASN A 165 -5.85 18.66 -10.76
N LEU A 166 -4.71 18.39 -11.41
CA LEU A 166 -3.45 19.09 -11.15
C LEU A 166 -3.61 20.60 -11.35
N ASP A 167 -4.16 21.00 -12.50
CA ASP A 167 -4.37 22.43 -12.81
C ASP A 167 -5.38 23.06 -11.84
N HIS A 168 -6.46 22.36 -11.53
CA HIS A 168 -7.48 22.83 -10.61
C HIS A 168 -6.94 23.03 -9.18
N GLU A 169 -6.28 22.01 -8.62
CA GLU A 169 -5.77 22.05 -7.25
C GLU A 169 -4.65 23.09 -7.09
N LEU A 170 -3.74 23.16 -8.05
CA LEU A 170 -2.65 24.14 -7.98
C LEU A 170 -3.13 25.57 -8.23
N SER A 171 -4.25 25.77 -8.94
CA SER A 171 -4.85 27.10 -9.07
C SER A 171 -5.32 27.70 -7.75
N LYS A 172 -5.69 26.84 -6.77
CA LYS A 172 -6.09 27.23 -5.41
C LYS A 172 -4.91 27.65 -4.53
N CYS A 173 -3.67 27.22 -4.90
CA CYS A 173 -2.51 27.47 -4.09
C CYS A 173 -2.04 28.93 -4.23
N PRO A 174 -1.61 29.59 -3.14
CA PRO A 174 -1.12 30.97 -3.18
C PRO A 174 0.18 31.07 -4.00
N VAL A 175 0.41 32.24 -4.61
CA VAL A 175 1.66 32.54 -5.29
C VAL A 175 2.68 33.01 -4.24
N GLN A 176 3.87 32.42 -4.24
CA GLN A 176 5.00 32.78 -3.42
C GLN A 176 6.29 32.61 -4.23
N ASP A 177 7.20 33.58 -4.13
CA ASP A 177 8.54 33.55 -4.78
C ASP A 177 8.52 33.19 -6.27
N GLY A 178 7.48 33.64 -6.99
CA GLY A 178 7.30 33.37 -8.43
C GLY A 178 6.73 31.99 -8.79
N GLY A 179 6.39 31.18 -7.79
CA GLY A 179 5.78 29.87 -7.95
C GLY A 179 4.48 29.71 -7.17
N ARG A 180 3.87 28.52 -7.22
CA ARG A 180 2.72 28.13 -6.42
C ARG A 180 3.20 27.44 -5.14
N LEU A 181 2.81 27.97 -3.97
CA LEU A 181 3.11 27.33 -2.68
C LEU A 181 2.07 26.25 -2.37
N VAL A 182 2.48 25.01 -2.44
CA VAL A 182 1.70 23.85 -2.00
C VAL A 182 2.12 23.51 -0.57
N LYS A 183 1.34 23.97 0.42
CA LYS A 183 1.68 23.82 1.85
C LYS A 183 1.72 22.36 2.28
N ASP A 184 0.77 21.57 1.80
CA ASP A 184 0.68 20.14 2.04
C ASP A 184 0.41 19.44 0.69
N PRO A 185 1.44 18.91 0.03
CA PRO A 185 1.28 18.23 -1.26
C PRO A 185 0.41 16.97 -1.21
N LEU A 186 0.21 16.37 -0.04
CA LEU A 186 -0.62 15.18 0.11
C LEU A 186 -2.09 15.47 -0.28
N LEU A 187 -2.62 16.63 0.10
CA LEU A 187 -4.03 16.99 -0.12
C LEU A 187 -4.39 17.10 -1.61
N PRO A 188 -3.70 17.93 -2.45
CA PRO A 188 -4.01 18.00 -3.87
C PRO A 188 -3.77 16.67 -4.60
N LEU A 189 -2.75 15.92 -4.21
CA LEU A 189 -2.50 14.59 -4.80
C LEU A 189 -3.59 13.58 -4.42
N HIS A 190 -4.18 13.67 -3.22
CA HIS A 190 -5.33 12.84 -2.83
C HIS A 190 -6.55 13.12 -3.71
N GLU A 191 -6.83 14.39 -4.00
CA GLU A 191 -7.90 14.79 -4.92
C GLU A 191 -7.64 14.25 -6.35
N MET A 192 -6.41 14.39 -6.82
CA MET A 192 -6.01 13.92 -8.14
C MET A 192 -6.15 12.40 -8.29
N VAL A 193 -5.54 11.65 -7.38
CA VAL A 193 -5.53 10.18 -7.42
C VAL A 193 -6.93 9.62 -7.12
N GLY A 194 -7.64 10.19 -6.14
CA GLY A 194 -9.01 9.77 -5.79
C GLY A 194 -9.98 9.94 -6.96
N SER A 195 -9.91 11.08 -7.67
CA SER A 195 -10.73 11.34 -8.86
C SER A 195 -10.39 10.39 -10.02
N ALA A 196 -9.09 10.17 -10.28
CA ALA A 196 -8.65 9.26 -11.33
C ALA A 196 -9.08 7.81 -11.04
N MET A 197 -8.94 7.38 -9.79
CA MET A 197 -9.37 6.04 -9.39
C MET A 197 -10.89 5.88 -9.39
N ALA A 198 -11.66 6.90 -9.01
CA ALA A 198 -13.11 6.84 -9.12
C ALA A 198 -13.53 6.63 -10.58
N ASP A 199 -12.95 7.38 -11.51
CA ASP A 199 -13.24 7.22 -12.94
C ASP A 199 -12.94 5.78 -13.42
N VAL A 200 -11.77 5.22 -13.10
CA VAL A 200 -11.36 3.88 -13.51
C VAL A 200 -12.20 2.79 -12.85
N PHE A 201 -12.54 2.95 -11.57
CA PHE A 201 -13.17 1.89 -10.80
C PHE A 201 -14.68 1.79 -11.03
N VAL A 202 -15.38 2.92 -11.05
CA VAL A 202 -16.85 2.93 -11.19
C VAL A 202 -17.33 3.51 -12.53
N GLY A 203 -16.44 4.04 -13.33
CA GLY A 203 -16.74 4.65 -14.62
C GLY A 203 -17.04 6.14 -14.54
N PRO A 204 -16.94 6.87 -15.68
CA PRO A 204 -17.02 8.33 -15.71
C PRO A 204 -18.38 8.86 -15.24
N GLU A 205 -19.49 8.16 -15.49
CA GLU A 205 -20.82 8.64 -15.10
C GLU A 205 -20.99 8.64 -13.57
N ILE A 206 -20.62 7.56 -12.89
CA ILE A 206 -20.70 7.45 -11.44
C ILE A 206 -19.67 8.39 -10.78
N ALA A 207 -18.47 8.52 -11.36
CA ALA A 207 -17.40 9.39 -10.88
C ALA A 207 -17.72 10.90 -10.97
N LYS A 208 -18.76 11.32 -11.71
CA LYS A 208 -19.27 12.70 -11.67
C LYS A 208 -19.83 13.07 -10.30
N SER A 209 -20.25 12.10 -9.51
CA SER A 209 -20.76 12.32 -8.16
C SER A 209 -19.64 12.71 -7.20
N ARG A 210 -19.65 13.95 -6.71
CA ARG A 210 -18.67 14.38 -5.70
C ARG A 210 -18.68 13.48 -4.46
N LYS A 211 -19.84 12.98 -4.04
CA LYS A 211 -19.94 12.04 -2.91
C LYS A 211 -19.15 10.76 -3.13
N VAL A 212 -19.13 10.25 -4.37
CA VAL A 212 -18.34 9.06 -4.73
C VAL A 212 -16.85 9.37 -4.67
N VAL A 213 -16.40 10.49 -5.24
CA VAL A 213 -15.00 10.92 -5.17
C VAL A 213 -14.58 11.13 -3.71
N ASP A 214 -15.42 11.78 -2.91
CA ASP A 214 -15.16 11.95 -1.47
C ASP A 214 -15.06 10.61 -0.74
N ALA A 215 -15.87 9.61 -1.10
CA ALA A 215 -15.75 8.27 -0.54
C ALA A 215 -14.39 7.63 -0.90
N PHE A 216 -13.88 7.83 -2.10
CA PHE A 216 -12.55 7.35 -2.51
C PHE A 216 -11.42 8.03 -1.75
N ILE A 217 -11.53 9.34 -1.50
CA ILE A 217 -10.52 10.12 -0.80
C ILE A 217 -10.51 9.80 0.70
N HIS A 218 -11.69 9.82 1.34
CA HIS A 218 -11.79 9.73 2.79
C HIS A 218 -11.87 8.32 3.37
N ALA A 219 -12.19 7.30 2.55
CA ALA A 219 -12.27 5.92 3.04
C ALA A 219 -10.99 5.47 3.77
N THR A 220 -9.82 5.87 3.28
CA THR A 220 -8.54 5.49 3.91
C THR A 220 -8.28 6.25 5.21
N GLU A 221 -8.72 7.51 5.30
CA GLU A 221 -8.64 8.28 6.55
C GLU A 221 -9.51 7.65 7.64
N ASP A 222 -10.74 7.27 7.28
CA ASP A 222 -11.67 6.61 8.21
C ASP A 222 -11.18 5.21 8.59
N TRP A 223 -10.56 4.49 7.66
CA TRP A 223 -9.83 3.26 7.93
C TRP A 223 -8.70 3.48 8.95
N SER A 224 -7.87 4.51 8.74
CA SER A 224 -6.76 4.85 9.64
C SER A 224 -7.25 5.22 11.04
N LYS A 225 -8.34 6.00 11.13
CA LYS A 225 -9.00 6.33 12.42
C LYS A 225 -9.49 5.07 13.12
N MET A 226 -10.08 4.16 12.39
CA MET A 226 -10.56 2.88 12.91
C MET A 226 -9.41 2.01 13.45
N LEU A 227 -8.27 1.98 12.77
CA LEU A 227 -7.06 1.27 13.23
C LEU A 227 -6.32 1.98 14.38
N GLY A 228 -6.76 3.19 14.80
CA GLY A 228 -6.15 3.93 15.90
C GLY A 228 -4.87 4.67 15.52
N HIS A 229 -4.80 5.24 14.32
CA HIS A 229 -3.69 6.08 13.82
C HIS A 229 -2.32 5.41 13.85
N GLY A 230 -2.25 4.12 13.50
CA GLY A 230 -0.98 3.39 13.43
C GLY A 230 -0.28 3.19 14.78
N LYS A 231 -0.91 3.55 15.89
CA LYS A 231 -0.44 3.12 17.20
C LYS A 231 -0.67 1.63 17.29
N ILE A 232 0.42 0.89 17.27
CA ILE A 232 0.37 -0.55 17.42
C ILE A 232 -0.19 -0.82 18.82
N PRO A 233 -1.34 -1.51 18.94
CA PRO A 233 -1.98 -1.69 20.22
C PRO A 233 -1.21 -2.69 21.09
N HIS A 234 -1.09 -2.40 22.38
CA HIS A 234 -0.63 -3.39 23.35
C HIS A 234 -1.59 -4.60 23.35
N ALA A 235 -1.06 -5.80 23.35
CA ALA A 235 -1.85 -7.04 23.35
C ALA A 235 -2.49 -7.32 24.72
N SER A 236 -3.30 -6.39 25.24
CA SER A 236 -4.04 -6.56 26.47
C SER A 236 -5.52 -6.90 26.20
N PHE A 237 -6.18 -7.50 27.21
CA PHE A 237 -7.62 -7.74 27.17
C PHE A 237 -8.41 -6.42 26.90
N TRP A 238 -7.97 -5.30 27.49
CA TRP A 238 -8.58 -4.00 27.32
C TRP A 238 -8.42 -3.45 25.90
N ASP A 239 -7.32 -3.74 25.22
CA ASP A 239 -7.12 -3.38 23.82
C ASP A 239 -8.07 -4.14 22.90
N SER A 240 -8.31 -5.43 23.18
CA SER A 240 -9.29 -6.21 22.41
C SER A 240 -10.70 -5.65 22.56
N LEU A 241 -11.07 -5.22 23.77
CA LEU A 241 -12.37 -4.58 24.03
C LEU A 241 -12.44 -3.18 23.40
N PHE A 242 -11.37 -2.39 23.52
CA PHE A 242 -11.26 -1.06 22.91
C PHE A 242 -11.34 -1.15 21.38
N LYS A 243 -10.64 -2.11 20.76
CA LYS A 243 -10.70 -2.35 19.31
C LYS A 243 -12.11 -2.72 18.87
N ARG A 244 -12.79 -3.66 19.54
CA ARG A 244 -14.18 -4.03 19.21
C ARG A 244 -15.12 -2.82 19.29
N THR A 245 -14.92 -1.95 20.26
CA THR A 245 -15.73 -0.72 20.42
C THR A 245 -15.37 0.27 19.31
N ASN A 246 -14.09 0.44 19.01
CA ASN A 246 -13.59 1.32 17.95
C ASN A 246 -14.07 0.85 16.57
N TYR A 247 -14.07 -0.45 16.30
CA TYR A 247 -14.64 -1.03 15.07
C TYR A 247 -16.14 -0.75 14.93
N ARG A 248 -16.90 -0.80 16.03
CA ARG A 248 -18.33 -0.47 15.97
C ARG A 248 -18.59 1.02 15.70
N ILE A 249 -17.76 1.90 16.26
CA ILE A 249 -17.91 3.35 16.11
C ILE A 249 -17.44 3.81 14.72
N HIS A 250 -16.24 3.41 14.30
CA HIS A 250 -15.64 3.87 13.05
C HIS A 250 -15.95 2.97 11.84
N GLY A 251 -16.36 1.73 12.05
CA GLY A 251 -16.86 0.87 10.99
C GLY A 251 -18.13 1.38 10.32
N SER A 252 -18.91 2.21 11.02
CA SER A 252 -20.09 2.89 10.45
C SER A 252 -19.73 3.87 9.33
N ALA A 253 -18.58 4.57 9.41
CA ALA A 253 -18.12 5.48 8.37
C ALA A 253 -17.81 4.73 7.07
N LEU A 254 -17.12 3.58 7.18
CA LEU A 254 -16.81 2.76 6.00
C LEU A 254 -18.05 2.12 5.40
N HIS A 255 -19.01 1.75 6.23
CA HIS A 255 -20.31 1.29 5.74
C HIS A 255 -21.06 2.39 5.01
N ALA A 256 -20.97 3.65 5.48
CA ALA A 256 -21.55 4.80 4.78
C ALA A 256 -20.90 5.01 3.39
N HIS A 257 -19.60 4.77 3.23
CA HIS A 257 -18.95 4.81 1.91
C HIS A 257 -19.48 3.71 0.98
N ILE A 258 -19.71 2.48 1.50
CA ILE A 258 -20.34 1.40 0.71
C ILE A 258 -21.75 1.80 0.27
N GLN A 259 -22.56 2.37 1.16
CA GLN A 259 -23.90 2.83 0.81
C GLN A 259 -23.86 3.96 -0.24
N THR A 260 -22.91 4.89 -0.14
CA THR A 260 -22.69 5.92 -1.16
C THR A 260 -22.38 5.31 -2.52
N LEU A 261 -21.50 4.30 -2.57
CA LEU A 261 -21.19 3.59 -3.81
C LEU A 261 -22.41 2.84 -4.35
N LEU A 262 -23.15 2.16 -3.48
CA LEU A 262 -24.36 1.42 -3.84
C LEU A 262 -25.45 2.31 -4.43
N GLU A 263 -25.74 3.44 -3.75
CA GLU A 263 -26.74 4.42 -4.18
C GLU A 263 -26.37 5.05 -5.54
N ALA A 264 -25.09 5.37 -5.75
CA ALA A 264 -24.61 5.97 -6.99
C ALA A 264 -24.52 4.95 -8.14
N SER A 265 -24.15 3.71 -7.84
CA SER A 265 -23.95 2.67 -8.87
C SER A 265 -25.25 2.02 -9.34
N THR A 266 -26.25 1.91 -8.47
CA THR A 266 -27.50 1.19 -8.81
C THR A 266 -28.22 1.78 -10.04
N PRO A 267 -28.48 3.11 -10.13
CA PRO A 267 -29.15 3.68 -11.30
C PRO A 267 -28.36 3.48 -12.59
N GLU A 268 -27.07 3.65 -12.54
CA GLU A 268 -26.19 3.48 -13.70
C GLU A 268 -26.16 2.04 -14.18
N ILE A 269 -26.09 1.06 -13.28
CA ILE A 269 -26.11 -0.37 -13.63
C ILE A 269 -27.44 -0.73 -14.30
N LEU A 270 -28.56 -0.19 -13.81
CA LEU A 270 -29.88 -0.42 -14.44
C LEU A 270 -29.91 0.20 -15.83
N GLU A 271 -29.36 1.39 -16.02
CA GLU A 271 -29.28 2.06 -17.32
C GLU A 271 -28.40 1.28 -18.29
N ARG A 272 -27.23 0.80 -17.87
CA ARG A 272 -26.36 -0.07 -18.68
C ARG A 272 -27.09 -1.34 -19.16
N ARG A 273 -27.82 -1.99 -18.28
CA ARG A 273 -28.64 -3.19 -18.63
C ARG A 273 -29.75 -2.85 -19.61
N ARG A 274 -30.41 -1.70 -19.46
CA ARG A 274 -31.42 -1.22 -20.40
C ARG A 274 -30.82 -1.00 -21.79
N GLN A 275 -29.68 -0.31 -21.88
CA GLN A 275 -28.96 -0.04 -23.12
C GLN A 275 -28.51 -1.34 -23.80
N GLU A 276 -28.01 -2.30 -23.05
CA GLU A 276 -27.61 -3.61 -23.57
C GLU A 276 -28.79 -4.37 -24.15
N ALA A 277 -29.93 -4.38 -23.44
CA ALA A 277 -31.16 -5.02 -23.92
C ALA A 277 -31.69 -4.35 -25.21
N GLU A 278 -31.73 -3.03 -25.25
CA GLU A 278 -32.15 -2.29 -26.45
C GLU A 278 -31.22 -2.52 -27.65
N ALA A 279 -29.89 -2.61 -27.40
CA ALA A 279 -28.95 -2.93 -28.45
C ALA A 279 -29.17 -4.31 -29.02
N ALA A 280 -29.43 -5.30 -28.14
CA ALA A 280 -29.77 -6.67 -28.55
C ALA A 280 -31.07 -6.74 -29.38
N GLU A 281 -32.13 -6.01 -28.98
CA GLU A 281 -33.38 -5.93 -29.73
C GLU A 281 -33.21 -5.32 -31.13
N LYS A 282 -32.31 -4.31 -31.21
CA LYS A 282 -32.01 -3.61 -32.50
C LYS A 282 -30.97 -4.33 -33.35
N GLY A 283 -30.34 -5.40 -32.84
CA GLY A 283 -29.28 -6.15 -33.53
C GLY A 283 -27.99 -5.31 -33.73
N ILE A 284 -27.76 -4.34 -32.85
CA ILE A 284 -26.54 -3.49 -32.85
C ILE A 284 -25.60 -3.92 -31.73
N GLU A 285 -24.30 -3.72 -31.95
CA GLU A 285 -23.29 -4.02 -30.94
C GLU A 285 -23.41 -3.05 -29.75
N TYR A 286 -23.51 -3.60 -28.53
CA TYR A 286 -23.47 -2.82 -27.29
C TYR A 286 -22.02 -2.57 -26.89
N LYS A 287 -21.62 -1.29 -26.84
CA LYS A 287 -20.31 -0.90 -26.33
C LYS A 287 -20.29 -0.92 -24.80
N ARG A 288 -19.86 -2.03 -24.24
CA ARG A 288 -19.77 -2.19 -22.78
C ARG A 288 -18.84 -1.17 -22.14
N PRO A 289 -19.20 -0.59 -20.98
CA PRO A 289 -18.31 0.25 -20.19
C PRO A 289 -17.01 -0.47 -19.81
N ASN A 290 -15.90 0.25 -19.90
CA ASN A 290 -14.58 -0.26 -19.52
C ASN A 290 -14.18 0.31 -18.15
N ASP A 291 -14.84 -0.15 -17.09
CA ASP A 291 -14.48 0.14 -15.69
C ASP A 291 -14.43 -1.15 -14.88
N ILE A 292 -13.84 -1.07 -13.68
CA ILE A 292 -13.62 -2.24 -12.83
C ILE A 292 -14.96 -2.76 -12.29
N LEU A 293 -15.90 -1.86 -11.97
CA LEU A 293 -17.25 -2.25 -11.54
C LEU A 293 -17.94 -3.15 -12.58
N GLN A 294 -17.92 -2.75 -13.87
CA GLN A 294 -18.52 -3.55 -14.93
C GLN A 294 -17.90 -4.94 -15.02
N ARG A 295 -16.57 -5.03 -14.92
CA ARG A 295 -15.85 -6.30 -14.96
C ARG A 295 -16.15 -7.19 -13.75
N MET A 296 -16.32 -6.60 -12.57
CA MET A 296 -16.75 -7.35 -11.39
C MET A 296 -18.16 -7.89 -11.55
N LEU A 297 -19.05 -7.13 -12.21
CA LEU A 297 -20.42 -7.57 -12.51
C LEU A 297 -20.44 -8.66 -13.58
N ASP A 298 -19.59 -8.58 -14.59
CA ASP A 298 -19.47 -9.61 -15.65
C ASP A 298 -18.95 -10.94 -15.08
N ASP A 299 -18.05 -10.90 -14.12
CA ASP A 299 -17.45 -12.07 -13.44
C ASP A 299 -18.09 -12.34 -12.05
N PHE A 300 -19.34 -11.91 -11.82
CA PHE A 300 -20.02 -11.95 -10.53
C PHE A 300 -19.96 -13.31 -9.83
N ASP A 301 -20.36 -14.35 -10.54
CA ASP A 301 -20.37 -15.73 -10.01
C ASP A 301 -18.96 -16.29 -9.82
N LYS A 302 -18.01 -15.91 -10.69
CA LYS A 302 -16.60 -16.33 -10.62
C LYS A 302 -15.94 -15.90 -9.31
N TYR A 303 -16.28 -14.71 -8.83
CA TYR A 303 -15.74 -14.16 -7.58
C TYR A 303 -16.60 -14.48 -6.36
N GLY A 304 -17.77 -15.12 -6.57
CA GLY A 304 -18.67 -15.55 -5.50
C GLY A 304 -19.35 -14.40 -4.78
N PHE A 305 -19.62 -13.28 -5.48
CA PHE A 305 -20.39 -12.16 -4.93
C PHE A 305 -21.82 -12.57 -4.64
N ILE A 306 -22.41 -12.01 -3.58
CA ILE A 306 -23.77 -12.35 -3.12
C ILE A 306 -24.79 -11.36 -3.70
N ASP A 307 -24.47 -10.07 -3.67
CA ASP A 307 -25.29 -8.98 -4.17
C ASP A 307 -24.43 -7.75 -4.54
N LEU A 308 -25.06 -6.67 -4.97
CA LEU A 308 -24.37 -5.46 -5.38
C LEU A 308 -23.69 -4.75 -4.20
N GLU A 309 -24.24 -4.82 -2.99
CA GLU A 309 -23.60 -4.26 -1.80
C GLU A 309 -22.27 -4.98 -1.50
N ASP A 310 -22.22 -6.30 -1.69
CA ASP A 310 -20.99 -7.08 -1.55
C ASP A 310 -19.94 -6.69 -2.61
N VAL A 311 -20.36 -6.44 -3.86
CA VAL A 311 -19.49 -5.89 -4.91
C VAL A 311 -18.94 -4.53 -4.50
N CYS A 312 -19.77 -3.61 -3.98
CA CYS A 312 -19.33 -2.30 -3.49
C CYS A 312 -18.36 -2.43 -2.31
N GLY A 313 -18.58 -3.40 -1.42
CA GLY A 313 -17.66 -3.71 -0.32
C GLY A 313 -16.26 -4.12 -0.81
N HIS A 314 -16.20 -5.00 -1.80
CA HIS A 314 -14.92 -5.42 -2.41
C HIS A 314 -14.27 -4.27 -3.19
N LEU A 315 -15.07 -3.46 -3.88
CA LEU A 315 -14.58 -2.26 -4.56
C LEU A 315 -13.94 -1.28 -3.57
N LEU A 316 -14.59 -1.03 -2.42
CA LEU A 316 -14.03 -0.17 -1.37
C LEU A 316 -12.67 -0.68 -0.85
N ILE A 317 -12.46 -1.99 -0.78
CA ILE A 317 -11.17 -2.55 -0.39
C ILE A 317 -10.09 -2.26 -1.43
N LEU A 318 -10.42 -2.34 -2.73
CA LEU A 318 -9.50 -1.94 -3.80
C LEU A 318 -9.15 -0.45 -3.70
N VAL A 319 -10.13 0.41 -3.37
CA VAL A 319 -9.93 1.84 -3.12
C VAL A 319 -8.96 2.07 -1.96
N LEU A 320 -9.21 1.41 -0.81
CA LEU A 320 -8.33 1.49 0.37
C LEU A 320 -6.89 1.08 0.05
N ALA A 321 -6.71 0.07 -0.80
CA ALA A 321 -5.38 -0.40 -1.18
C ALA A 321 -4.67 0.51 -2.19
N SER A 322 -5.40 1.24 -3.04
CA SER A 322 -4.84 1.97 -4.19
C SER A 322 -4.66 3.46 -3.95
N VAL A 323 -5.66 4.16 -3.43
CA VAL A 323 -5.67 5.62 -3.40
C VAL A 323 -4.58 6.17 -2.48
N HIS A 324 -4.56 5.75 -1.22
CA HIS A 324 -3.63 6.33 -0.23
C HIS A 324 -2.17 5.98 -0.53
N THR A 325 -1.88 4.73 -0.87
CA THR A 325 -0.50 4.28 -1.11
C THR A 325 0.10 4.95 -2.34
N THR A 326 -0.70 5.16 -3.40
CA THR A 326 -0.26 5.88 -4.60
C THR A 326 -0.08 7.36 -4.31
N THR A 327 -0.99 7.99 -3.57
CA THR A 327 -0.89 9.40 -3.17
C THR A 327 0.36 9.66 -2.34
N ASP A 328 0.63 8.82 -1.33
CA ASP A 328 1.83 8.94 -0.50
C ASP A 328 3.12 8.80 -1.33
N SER A 329 3.13 7.84 -2.28
CA SER A 329 4.28 7.65 -3.17
C SER A 329 4.47 8.81 -4.16
N ALA A 330 3.37 9.38 -4.68
CA ALA A 330 3.42 10.57 -5.53
C ALA A 330 3.86 11.83 -4.75
N THR A 331 3.42 11.95 -3.49
CA THR A 331 3.90 13.00 -2.57
C THR A 331 5.41 12.90 -2.37
N ALA A 332 5.92 11.69 -2.12
CA ALA A 332 7.36 11.47 -2.04
C ALA A 332 8.06 11.89 -3.34
N LEU A 333 7.52 11.55 -4.52
CA LEU A 333 8.10 11.93 -5.80
C LEU A 333 8.27 13.46 -5.94
N LEU A 334 7.28 14.26 -5.50
CA LEU A 334 7.40 15.72 -5.50
C LEU A 334 8.53 16.20 -4.60
N TYR A 335 8.70 15.61 -3.41
CA TYR A 335 9.81 15.97 -2.52
C TYR A 335 11.17 15.54 -3.08
N TYR A 336 11.25 14.44 -3.83
CA TYR A 336 12.47 14.04 -4.51
C TYR A 336 12.80 14.98 -5.67
N PHE A 337 11.81 15.48 -6.42
CA PHE A 337 12.04 16.54 -7.40
C PHE A 337 12.51 17.84 -6.75
N ALA A 338 11.97 18.19 -5.59
CA ALA A 338 12.39 19.38 -4.86
C ALA A 338 13.81 19.26 -4.24
N ALA A 339 14.20 18.06 -3.83
CA ALA A 339 15.53 17.79 -3.26
C ALA A 339 16.62 17.63 -4.32
N PHE A 340 16.25 17.22 -5.53
CA PHE A 340 17.15 16.93 -6.66
C PHE A 340 16.66 17.60 -7.95
N PRO A 341 16.48 18.94 -7.95
CA PRO A 341 15.86 19.66 -9.05
C PRO A 341 16.67 19.60 -10.36
N GLU A 342 17.97 19.31 -10.29
CA GLU A 342 18.87 19.15 -11.44
C GLU A 342 18.46 18.03 -12.39
N TYR A 343 17.67 17.05 -11.94
CA TYR A 343 17.23 15.95 -12.78
C TYR A 343 15.91 16.23 -13.54
N MET A 344 15.17 17.27 -13.14
CA MET A 344 13.85 17.58 -13.74
C MET A 344 13.96 17.89 -15.23
N GLU A 345 15.01 18.60 -15.66
CA GLU A 345 15.18 18.93 -17.09
C GLU A 345 15.50 17.70 -17.93
N THR A 346 16.26 16.75 -17.41
CA THR A 346 16.52 15.48 -18.08
C THR A 346 15.23 14.67 -18.28
N LEU A 347 14.36 14.64 -17.27
CA LEU A 347 13.06 13.95 -17.33
C LEU A 347 12.11 14.63 -18.31
N TYR A 348 12.08 15.95 -18.34
CA TYR A 348 11.29 16.72 -19.32
C TYR A 348 11.76 16.47 -20.75
N LYS A 349 13.08 16.48 -20.99
CA LYS A 349 13.66 16.18 -22.29
C LYS A 349 13.30 14.76 -22.75
N GLU A 350 13.43 13.75 -21.87
CA GLU A 350 13.00 12.39 -22.19
C GLU A 350 11.55 12.33 -22.65
N GLN A 351 10.64 13.02 -21.94
CA GLN A 351 9.23 13.06 -22.32
C GLN A 351 9.05 13.63 -23.73
N LYS A 352 9.72 14.75 -24.04
CA LYS A 352 9.63 15.36 -25.37
C LYS A 352 10.16 14.42 -26.45
N ASP A 353 11.35 13.88 -26.25
CA ASP A 353 12.00 12.98 -27.22
C ASP A 353 11.11 11.76 -27.50
N VAL A 354 10.54 11.12 -26.46
CA VAL A 354 9.62 9.97 -26.60
C VAL A 354 8.35 10.35 -27.38
N LEU A 355 7.75 11.51 -27.10
CA LEU A 355 6.54 11.94 -27.82
C LEU A 355 6.84 12.31 -29.26
N ASP A 356 7.99 12.93 -29.54
CA ASP A 356 8.45 13.23 -30.90
C ASP A 356 8.70 11.96 -31.71
N GLU A 357 9.33 10.94 -31.12
CA GLU A 357 9.52 9.64 -31.75
C GLU A 357 8.18 8.97 -32.09
N ILE A 358 7.23 8.94 -31.13
CA ILE A 358 5.90 8.36 -31.34
C ILE A 358 5.15 9.09 -32.46
N GLN A 359 5.20 10.41 -32.49
CA GLN A 359 4.61 11.20 -33.55
C GLN A 359 5.17 10.81 -34.92
N GLN A 360 6.49 10.71 -35.05
CA GLN A 360 7.15 10.32 -36.31
C GLN A 360 6.77 8.90 -36.74
N GLU A 361 6.70 7.94 -35.80
CA GLU A 361 6.25 6.56 -36.05
C GLU A 361 4.80 6.54 -36.59
N ARG A 362 3.91 7.32 -35.98
CA ARG A 362 2.50 7.46 -36.41
C ARG A 362 2.35 8.13 -37.77
N GLU A 363 3.13 9.17 -38.06
CA GLU A 363 3.14 9.83 -39.35
C GLU A 363 3.55 8.87 -40.47
N LYS A 364 4.63 8.11 -40.27
CA LYS A 364 5.06 7.06 -41.22
C LYS A 364 3.96 6.04 -41.48
N LYS A 365 3.32 5.57 -40.42
CA LYS A 365 2.24 4.56 -40.53
C LYS A 365 1.03 5.14 -41.28
N ARG A 366 0.65 6.40 -41.04
CA ARG A 366 -0.40 7.09 -41.79
C ARG A 366 -0.08 7.20 -43.28
N GLU A 367 1.17 7.52 -43.62
CA GLU A 367 1.62 7.60 -45.02
C GLU A 367 1.59 6.23 -45.72
N GLU A 368 2.01 5.17 -45.02
CA GLU A 368 1.94 3.80 -45.54
C GLU A 368 0.50 3.35 -45.80
N LEU A 369 -0.43 3.61 -44.89
CA LEU A 369 -1.86 3.30 -45.07
C LEU A 369 -2.46 4.08 -46.21
N LYS A 370 -2.15 5.39 -46.33
CA LYS A 370 -2.58 6.22 -47.47
C LYS A 370 -2.08 5.65 -48.82
N LYS A 371 -0.81 5.21 -48.90
CA LYS A 371 -0.25 4.60 -50.12
C LYS A 371 -0.93 3.28 -50.49
N LYS A 372 -1.41 2.52 -49.49
CA LYS A 372 -2.14 1.26 -49.69
C LYS A 372 -3.64 1.46 -49.93
N GLY A 373 -4.17 2.68 -49.76
CA GLY A 373 -5.61 2.95 -49.83
C GLY A 373 -6.41 2.37 -48.66
N GLU A 374 -5.74 2.06 -47.52
CA GLU A 374 -6.35 1.52 -46.31
C GLU A 374 -6.89 2.65 -45.43
N PRO A 375 -8.00 2.44 -44.71
CA PRO A 375 -8.55 3.44 -43.80
C PRO A 375 -7.57 3.71 -42.65
N ILE A 376 -7.52 5.00 -42.25
CA ILE A 376 -6.73 5.43 -41.09
C ILE A 376 -7.58 5.17 -39.83
N ASP A 377 -7.02 4.40 -38.92
CA ASP A 377 -7.63 4.08 -37.60
C ASP A 377 -7.72 5.34 -36.72
N GLU A 378 -8.73 5.43 -35.88
CA GLU A 378 -8.90 6.49 -34.86
C GLU A 378 -7.67 6.63 -33.94
N GLU A 379 -6.97 5.52 -33.68
CA GLU A 379 -5.72 5.56 -32.91
C GLU A 379 -4.62 6.36 -33.61
N LEU A 380 -4.68 6.52 -34.91
CA LEU A 380 -3.73 7.27 -35.75
C LEU A 380 -4.20 8.68 -36.05
N ASP A 381 -5.24 9.20 -35.36
CA ASP A 381 -5.65 10.59 -35.48
C ASP A 381 -4.46 11.52 -35.12
N PRO A 382 -4.09 12.51 -36.00
CA PRO A 382 -3.05 13.48 -35.70
C PRO A 382 -3.28 14.26 -34.39
N ALA A 383 -4.53 14.50 -34.02
CA ALA A 383 -4.88 15.16 -32.76
C ALA A 383 -4.38 14.42 -31.53
N ARG A 384 -4.13 13.11 -31.65
CA ARG A 384 -3.68 12.22 -30.57
C ARG A 384 -2.17 11.94 -30.58
N ASP A 385 -1.39 12.58 -31.44
CA ASP A 385 0.05 12.32 -31.58
C ASP A 385 0.86 12.63 -30.32
N ARG A 386 0.34 13.52 -29.47
CA ARG A 386 0.95 13.93 -28.20
C ARG A 386 0.31 13.32 -26.98
N ASP A 387 -0.62 12.38 -27.14
CA ASP A 387 -1.28 11.73 -26.01
C ASP A 387 -0.29 10.92 -25.17
N LEU A 388 -0.38 11.09 -23.85
CA LEU A 388 0.36 10.29 -22.87
C LEU A 388 -0.29 8.90 -22.73
N THR A 389 0.04 8.01 -23.65
CA THR A 389 -0.44 6.62 -23.61
C THR A 389 0.39 5.74 -22.67
N ALA A 390 -0.14 4.58 -22.28
CA ALA A 390 0.61 3.58 -21.51
C ALA A 390 1.94 3.19 -22.21
N ALA A 391 1.94 3.12 -23.54
CA ALA A 391 3.12 2.84 -24.35
C ALA A 391 4.14 3.98 -24.26
N ALA A 392 3.70 5.24 -24.34
CA ALA A 392 4.57 6.41 -24.18
C ALA A 392 5.23 6.42 -22.79
N ILE A 393 4.43 6.30 -21.73
CA ILE A 393 4.94 6.28 -20.34
C ILE A 393 5.90 5.11 -20.11
N LYS A 394 5.67 3.96 -20.74
CA LYS A 394 6.57 2.80 -20.65
C LYS A 394 7.94 3.07 -21.30
N ARG A 395 8.01 3.87 -22.38
CA ARG A 395 9.27 4.26 -23.06
C ARG A 395 10.12 5.25 -22.23
N MET A 396 9.53 5.95 -21.25
CA MET A 396 10.23 6.90 -20.39
C MET A 396 11.06 6.17 -19.33
N VAL A 397 12.26 5.75 -19.72
CA VAL A 397 13.14 4.88 -18.90
C VAL A 397 13.89 5.63 -17.82
N HIS A 398 14.18 6.95 -18.00
CA HIS A 398 14.75 7.79 -16.95
C HIS A 398 13.74 8.02 -15.83
N MET A 399 12.48 8.35 -16.17
CA MET A 399 11.41 8.46 -15.17
C MET A 399 11.21 7.13 -14.42
N ASP A 400 11.25 5.99 -15.12
CA ASP A 400 11.15 4.67 -14.49
C ASP A 400 12.32 4.39 -13.54
N SER A 401 13.56 4.72 -13.94
CA SER A 401 14.74 4.57 -13.09
C SER A 401 14.70 5.50 -11.89
N PHE A 402 14.27 6.75 -12.06
CA PHE A 402 14.09 7.72 -10.98
C PHE A 402 13.10 7.22 -9.93
N VAL A 403 11.91 6.77 -10.36
CA VAL A 403 10.88 6.23 -9.47
C VAL A 403 11.37 4.97 -8.76
N ARG A 404 12.06 4.06 -9.46
CA ARG A 404 12.65 2.87 -8.83
C ARG A 404 13.67 3.24 -7.77
N GLU A 405 14.58 4.18 -8.06
CA GLU A 405 15.59 4.64 -7.11
C GLU A 405 14.96 5.35 -5.91
N MET A 406 13.91 6.14 -6.13
CA MET A 406 13.15 6.76 -5.05
C MET A 406 12.62 5.71 -4.07
N PHE A 407 11.96 4.66 -4.55
CA PHE A 407 11.46 3.58 -3.70
C PHE A 407 12.58 2.83 -2.98
N ARG A 408 13.70 2.56 -3.67
CA ARG A 408 14.87 1.91 -3.06
C ARG A 408 15.47 2.76 -1.95
N PHE A 409 15.66 4.03 -2.23
CA PHE A 409 16.34 4.97 -1.32
C PHE A 409 15.46 5.36 -0.14
N ARG A 410 14.16 5.57 -0.37
CA ARG A 410 13.20 5.94 0.67
C ARG A 410 13.11 4.87 1.75
N THR A 411 13.32 3.60 1.43
CA THR A 411 13.20 2.42 2.30
C THR A 411 11.96 2.55 3.18
N GLU A 412 10.81 2.24 2.62
CA GLU A 412 9.55 2.43 3.34
C GLU A 412 9.54 1.67 4.66
N ARG A 413 9.00 2.31 5.70
CA ARG A 413 8.73 1.70 7.00
C ARG A 413 7.63 0.62 6.94
N LEU A 414 7.26 0.17 5.76
CA LEU A 414 6.44 -1.01 5.57
C LEU A 414 7.25 -2.21 6.05
N THR A 415 7.00 -2.54 7.30
CA THR A 415 7.56 -3.73 7.92
C THR A 415 6.94 -4.93 7.22
N LEU A 416 7.66 -5.54 6.26
CA LEU A 416 7.22 -6.80 5.69
C LEU A 416 7.34 -7.88 6.76
N MET A 417 6.23 -8.12 7.44
CA MET A 417 6.14 -9.16 8.47
C MET A 417 5.53 -10.44 7.90
N HIS A 418 6.04 -11.56 8.41
CA HIS A 418 5.54 -12.88 8.08
C HIS A 418 5.47 -13.73 9.34
N ARG A 419 4.29 -14.27 9.63
CA ARG A 419 4.09 -15.16 10.78
C ARG A 419 4.38 -16.60 10.39
N ALA A 420 5.11 -17.30 11.22
CA ALA A 420 5.37 -18.73 11.05
C ALA A 420 4.13 -19.55 11.40
N CYS A 421 3.51 -20.18 10.42
CA CYS A 421 2.36 -21.09 10.59
C CYS A 421 2.80 -22.47 11.15
N LYS A 422 4.08 -22.80 10.97
CA LYS A 422 4.79 -23.94 11.57
C LYS A 422 6.17 -23.48 12.02
N SER A 423 6.84 -24.27 12.88
CA SER A 423 8.24 -24.01 13.20
C SER A 423 9.11 -24.23 11.95
N VAL A 424 9.93 -23.24 11.60
CA VAL A 424 10.79 -23.23 10.41
C VAL A 424 12.23 -23.00 10.82
N THR A 425 13.12 -23.83 10.30
CA THR A 425 14.57 -23.64 10.42
C THR A 425 15.10 -22.94 9.18
N LEU A 426 15.71 -21.78 9.35
CA LEU A 426 16.35 -21.02 8.28
C LEU A 426 17.71 -21.62 7.92
N SER A 427 18.27 -21.26 6.76
CA SER A 427 19.56 -21.79 6.26
C SER A 427 20.73 -21.51 7.20
N ASN A 428 20.67 -20.46 8.01
CA ASN A 428 21.68 -20.15 9.04
C ASN A 428 21.54 -20.96 10.34
N GLY A 429 20.57 -21.90 10.40
CA GLY A 429 20.30 -22.77 11.55
C GLY A 429 19.40 -22.14 12.63
N VAL A 430 18.92 -20.92 12.43
CA VAL A 430 17.96 -20.29 13.32
C VAL A 430 16.58 -20.92 13.16
N VAL A 431 15.91 -21.20 14.29
CA VAL A 431 14.53 -21.70 14.31
C VAL A 431 13.59 -20.58 14.66
N ILE A 432 12.64 -20.29 13.77
CA ILE A 432 11.49 -19.42 14.05
C ILE A 432 10.33 -20.33 14.46
N ALA A 433 9.88 -20.20 15.68
CA ALA A 433 8.85 -21.06 16.24
C ALA A 433 7.47 -20.76 15.62
N LYS A 434 6.60 -21.79 15.57
CA LYS A 434 5.19 -21.58 15.18
C LYS A 434 4.56 -20.45 15.98
N GLY A 435 3.89 -19.53 15.28
CA GLY A 435 3.23 -18.36 15.86
C GLY A 435 4.15 -17.17 16.11
N GLN A 436 5.46 -17.29 15.90
CA GLN A 436 6.40 -16.18 15.95
C GLN A 436 6.43 -15.45 14.60
N SER A 437 6.51 -14.12 14.64
CA SER A 437 6.57 -13.30 13.43
C SER A 437 7.99 -12.85 13.12
N ALA A 438 8.39 -13.00 11.86
CA ALA A 438 9.63 -12.49 11.31
C ALA A 438 9.41 -11.11 10.68
N ILE A 439 10.33 -10.18 10.93
CA ILE A 439 10.40 -8.85 10.32
C ILE A 439 11.52 -8.84 9.29
N CYS A 440 11.21 -8.54 8.03
CA CYS A 440 12.21 -8.38 6.99
C CYS A 440 12.87 -6.99 7.08
N ASN A 441 14.19 -6.93 7.24
CA ASN A 441 14.95 -5.67 7.21
C ASN A 441 15.09 -5.18 5.77
N LEU A 442 14.16 -4.31 5.34
CA LEU A 442 14.12 -3.79 3.96
C LEU A 442 15.38 -3.01 3.60
N LYS A 443 15.99 -2.30 4.56
CA LYS A 443 17.21 -1.54 4.31
C LYS A 443 18.35 -2.47 3.89
N SER A 444 18.51 -3.62 4.55
CA SER A 444 19.55 -4.57 4.18
C SER A 444 19.36 -5.13 2.75
N ALA A 445 18.10 -5.28 2.30
CA ALA A 445 17.80 -5.66 0.92
C ALA A 445 18.06 -4.53 -0.08
N HIS A 446 17.66 -3.30 0.25
CA HIS A 446 17.75 -2.15 -0.65
C HIS A 446 19.15 -1.54 -0.72
N GLN A 447 20.03 -1.85 0.22
CA GLN A 447 21.43 -1.41 0.26
C GLN A 447 22.41 -2.58 0.12
N GLY A 448 21.93 -3.77 -0.28
CA GLY A 448 22.72 -4.94 -0.52
C GLY A 448 23.67 -4.81 -1.73
N PRO A 449 24.63 -5.72 -1.88
CA PRO A 449 25.65 -5.68 -2.94
C PRO A 449 25.07 -5.71 -4.37
N GLU A 450 23.85 -6.22 -4.55
CA GLU A 450 23.16 -6.21 -5.83
C GLU A 450 22.81 -4.80 -6.35
N GLN A 451 22.86 -3.79 -5.50
CA GLN A 451 22.62 -2.39 -5.87
C GLN A 451 23.86 -1.70 -6.45
N GLY A 452 25.05 -2.32 -6.33
CA GLY A 452 26.32 -1.76 -6.79
C GLY A 452 26.92 -0.76 -5.78
N ASP A 453 27.69 0.20 -6.28
CA ASP A 453 28.38 1.17 -5.45
C ASP A 453 27.46 2.30 -4.95
N GLU A 454 27.91 3.02 -3.90
CA GLU A 454 27.25 4.21 -3.33
C GLU A 454 25.78 3.97 -2.99
N VAL A 455 25.52 2.84 -2.35
CA VAL A 455 24.14 2.38 -2.03
C VAL A 455 23.39 3.31 -1.09
N THR A 456 24.13 4.17 -0.35
CA THR A 456 23.59 5.17 0.57
C THR A 456 23.29 6.51 -0.09
N GLU A 457 23.57 6.65 -1.40
CA GLU A 457 23.29 7.86 -2.18
C GLU A 457 22.10 7.65 -3.11
N PHE A 458 21.33 8.73 -3.32
CA PHE A 458 20.29 8.78 -4.34
C PHE A 458 20.91 8.96 -5.72
N ARG A 459 20.84 7.93 -6.56
CA ARG A 459 21.36 7.94 -7.93
C ARG A 459 20.24 7.59 -8.91
N PRO A 460 19.50 8.57 -9.43
CA PRO A 460 18.26 8.35 -10.19
C PRO A 460 18.46 7.46 -11.43
N TRP A 461 19.68 7.42 -11.99
CA TRP A 461 20.00 6.64 -13.17
C TRP A 461 20.63 5.28 -12.86
N ARG A 462 20.60 4.82 -11.60
CA ARG A 462 21.16 3.55 -11.15
C ARG A 462 20.69 2.34 -11.96
N PHE A 463 19.44 2.41 -12.47
CA PHE A 463 18.78 1.29 -13.15
C PHE A 463 18.70 1.44 -14.67
N LEU A 464 19.24 2.50 -15.25
CA LEU A 464 19.30 2.66 -16.70
C LEU A 464 20.08 1.52 -17.36
N GLY A 465 19.55 1.00 -18.49
CA GLY A 465 20.14 -0.12 -19.21
C GLY A 465 20.08 -1.48 -18.51
N LYS A 466 19.45 -1.54 -17.32
CA LYS A 466 19.26 -2.80 -16.59
C LYS A 466 17.83 -3.31 -16.77
N PRO A 467 17.58 -4.64 -16.79
CA PRO A 467 16.23 -5.19 -16.88
C PRO A 467 15.48 -5.11 -15.53
N LYS A 468 15.58 -3.94 -14.86
CA LYS A 468 15.04 -3.66 -13.52
C LYS A 468 14.13 -2.43 -13.60
N THR A 469 12.83 -2.63 -13.92
CA THR A 469 11.83 -1.55 -13.92
C THR A 469 11.29 -1.26 -12.52
N ALA A 470 10.65 -0.11 -12.32
CA ALA A 470 10.08 0.29 -11.02
C ALA A 470 9.00 -0.69 -10.50
N ALA A 471 8.29 -1.39 -11.40
CA ALA A 471 7.31 -2.41 -11.03
C ALA A 471 7.91 -3.82 -10.85
N LYS A 472 9.19 -4.04 -11.21
CA LYS A 472 9.83 -5.37 -11.13
C LYS A 472 10.38 -5.61 -9.74
N VAL A 473 9.73 -6.50 -8.99
CA VAL A 473 10.11 -6.91 -7.64
C VAL A 473 11.19 -7.99 -7.64
N GLY A 474 11.96 -8.06 -6.57
CA GLY A 474 13.02 -9.03 -6.33
C GLY A 474 13.48 -9.00 -4.88
N ALA A 475 14.37 -9.92 -4.49
CA ALA A 475 14.90 -9.96 -3.12
C ALA A 475 15.71 -8.69 -2.76
N ASP A 476 16.19 -7.97 -3.76
CA ASP A 476 16.93 -6.72 -3.69
C ASP A 476 16.02 -5.46 -3.82
N TYR A 477 14.70 -5.65 -3.99
CA TYR A 477 13.77 -4.54 -4.20
C TYR A 477 12.37 -4.96 -3.79
N LEU A 478 11.94 -4.56 -2.61
CA LEU A 478 10.78 -5.07 -1.88
C LEU A 478 9.66 -4.04 -1.59
N PRO A 479 9.58 -2.86 -2.23
CA PRO A 479 8.48 -1.90 -1.93
C PRO A 479 7.10 -2.49 -2.19
N PHE A 480 7.01 -3.43 -3.10
CA PHE A 480 5.79 -4.16 -3.46
C PHE A 480 5.79 -5.61 -2.98
N GLY A 481 6.64 -5.95 -2.00
CA GLY A 481 6.82 -7.33 -1.59
C GLY A 481 7.45 -8.21 -2.67
N MET A 482 7.32 -9.53 -2.54
CA MET A 482 7.89 -10.50 -3.48
C MET A 482 7.09 -11.81 -3.49
N GLY A 483 7.24 -12.60 -4.55
CA GLY A 483 6.67 -13.94 -4.66
C GLY A 483 5.13 -13.91 -4.78
N ARG A 484 4.46 -14.86 -4.11
CA ARG A 484 2.99 -15.03 -4.17
C ARG A 484 2.21 -13.88 -3.53
N HIS A 485 2.85 -13.12 -2.64
CA HIS A 485 2.28 -11.99 -1.92
C HIS A 485 2.74 -10.63 -2.46
N ALA A 486 3.41 -10.62 -3.63
CA ALA A 486 3.75 -9.36 -4.29
C ALA A 486 2.47 -8.56 -4.59
N CYS A 487 2.53 -7.24 -4.39
CA CYS A 487 1.41 -6.36 -4.67
C CYS A 487 0.89 -6.56 -6.10
N PRO A 488 -0.37 -6.95 -6.29
CA PRO A 488 -0.92 -7.15 -7.63
C PRO A 488 -1.12 -5.82 -8.36
N GLY A 489 -1.40 -4.72 -7.63
CA GLY A 489 -1.65 -3.38 -8.17
C GLY A 489 -0.40 -2.59 -8.56
N ARG A 490 0.81 -3.12 -8.35
CA ARG A 490 2.07 -2.38 -8.59
C ARG A 490 2.23 -1.81 -9.99
N PHE A 491 1.65 -2.45 -11.00
CA PHE A 491 1.72 -1.95 -12.38
C PHE A 491 0.88 -0.70 -12.57
N LEU A 492 -0.34 -0.67 -12.02
CA LEU A 492 -1.20 0.51 -11.99
C LEU A 492 -0.55 1.63 -11.17
N ALA A 493 -0.10 1.33 -9.96
CA ALA A 493 0.52 2.31 -9.06
C ALA A 493 1.75 2.98 -9.71
N ILE A 494 2.67 2.18 -10.31
CA ILE A 494 3.83 2.74 -11.00
C ILE A 494 3.41 3.55 -12.24
N GLN A 495 2.39 3.11 -12.97
CA GLN A 495 1.85 3.85 -14.10
C GLN A 495 1.33 5.23 -13.66
N GLU A 496 0.54 5.31 -12.58
CA GLU A 496 0.02 6.56 -12.04
C GLU A 496 1.12 7.48 -11.52
N ILE A 497 2.05 6.93 -10.70
CA ILE A 497 3.15 7.72 -10.14
C ILE A 497 4.03 8.31 -11.26
N LYS A 498 4.34 7.52 -12.29
CA LYS A 498 5.07 8.01 -13.47
C LYS A 498 4.27 9.08 -14.23
N THR A 499 2.97 8.88 -14.41
CA THR A 499 2.09 9.85 -15.05
C THR A 499 2.09 11.18 -14.30
N ILE A 500 1.94 11.16 -12.98
CA ILE A 500 2.03 12.37 -12.15
C ILE A 500 3.41 13.03 -12.32
N GLY A 501 4.49 12.26 -12.27
CA GLY A 501 5.85 12.77 -12.48
C GLY A 501 6.01 13.44 -13.85
N VAL A 502 5.51 12.82 -14.92
CA VAL A 502 5.55 13.34 -16.30
C VAL A 502 4.74 14.63 -16.41
N LEU A 503 3.52 14.68 -15.88
CA LEU A 503 2.68 15.88 -15.87
C LEU A 503 3.34 17.04 -15.10
N VAL A 504 3.96 16.72 -13.96
CA VAL A 504 4.66 17.73 -13.15
C VAL A 504 5.86 18.29 -13.88
N VAL A 505 6.76 17.48 -14.44
CA VAL A 505 7.96 17.99 -15.14
C VAL A 505 7.62 18.70 -16.44
N SER A 506 6.47 18.39 -17.07
CA SER A 506 6.02 19.12 -18.27
C SER A 506 5.53 20.54 -17.96
N LYS A 507 4.87 20.73 -16.82
CA LYS A 507 4.25 22.02 -16.43
C LYS A 507 5.17 22.89 -15.57
N TYR A 508 6.08 22.29 -14.82
CA TYR A 508 6.94 22.98 -13.85
C TYR A 508 8.41 22.77 -14.17
N SER A 509 9.16 23.88 -14.23
CA SER A 509 10.59 23.86 -14.50
C SER A 509 11.42 23.66 -13.21
N LYS A 510 10.84 23.97 -12.06
CA LYS A 510 11.52 23.90 -10.76
C LYS A 510 10.54 23.61 -9.64
N ILE A 511 10.95 22.78 -8.71
CA ILE A 511 10.27 22.56 -7.43
C ILE A 511 11.29 22.78 -6.33
N GLU A 512 10.92 23.51 -5.29
CA GLU A 512 11.79 23.85 -4.15
C GLU A 512 11.09 23.53 -2.84
N ILE A 513 11.83 23.03 -1.87
CA ILE A 513 11.32 22.81 -0.51
C ILE A 513 11.15 24.18 0.15
N GLN A 514 9.97 24.47 0.68
CA GLN A 514 9.66 25.75 1.32
C GLN A 514 10.57 26.06 2.51
N ASP A 515 10.80 25.06 3.37
CA ASP A 515 11.67 25.17 4.54
C ASP A 515 12.59 23.93 4.62
N PRO A 516 13.78 24.00 4.01
CA PRO A 516 14.72 22.89 4.00
C PRO A 516 15.15 22.41 5.41
N SER A 517 15.08 23.28 6.42
CA SER A 517 15.48 22.93 7.79
C SER A 517 14.56 21.90 8.43
N LYS A 518 13.34 21.77 7.93
CA LYS A 518 12.31 20.81 8.40
C LYS A 518 12.38 19.47 7.71
N MET A 519 13.17 19.35 6.64
CA MET A 519 13.35 18.06 5.95
C MET A 519 14.39 17.20 6.65
N THR A 520 14.08 15.91 6.80
CA THR A 520 15.10 14.95 7.24
C THR A 520 16.11 14.73 6.12
N LYS A 521 17.39 14.47 6.46
CA LYS A 521 18.47 14.20 5.49
C LYS A 521 18.15 13.02 4.54
N SER A 522 17.29 12.11 4.97
CA SER A 522 16.88 10.94 4.21
C SER A 522 15.64 11.15 3.34
N LEU A 523 15.01 12.34 3.35
CA LEU A 523 13.73 12.62 2.71
C LEU A 523 12.62 11.60 3.10
N ARG A 524 12.81 10.95 4.25
CA ARG A 524 11.91 9.91 4.73
C ARG A 524 10.75 10.53 5.46
N THR A 525 9.57 10.22 4.99
CA THR A 525 8.32 10.49 5.69
C THR A 525 7.71 9.16 6.09
N ARG A 526 7.03 9.11 7.21
CA ARG A 526 6.17 7.96 7.50
C ARG A 526 5.00 7.98 6.54
N MET A 527 4.61 6.82 6.06
CA MET A 527 3.39 6.71 5.27
C MET A 527 2.22 7.30 6.06
N GLY A 528 1.49 8.26 5.44
CA GLY A 528 0.35 8.93 6.04
C GLY A 528 0.68 10.02 7.07
N GLU A 529 1.97 10.32 7.36
CA GLU A 529 2.35 11.49 8.15
C GLU A 529 2.61 12.69 7.22
N PRO A 530 2.03 13.87 7.50
CA PRO A 530 2.29 15.05 6.71
C PRO A 530 3.77 15.44 6.82
N VAL A 531 4.37 15.79 5.70
CA VAL A 531 5.71 16.35 5.68
C VAL A 531 5.64 17.74 6.34
N PRO A 532 6.54 18.08 7.25
CA PRO A 532 6.45 19.31 8.04
C PRO A 532 6.73 20.61 7.26
N THR A 533 6.88 20.53 5.95
CA THR A 533 7.13 21.68 5.05
C THR A 533 6.45 21.47 3.71
N GLY A 534 6.06 22.57 3.06
CA GLY A 534 5.50 22.55 1.72
C GLY A 534 6.56 22.60 0.60
N VAL A 535 6.09 22.69 -0.63
CA VAL A 535 6.91 22.90 -1.82
C VAL A 535 6.45 24.11 -2.61
N ILE A 536 7.36 24.79 -3.28
CA ILE A 536 7.11 25.91 -4.21
C ILE A 536 7.35 25.39 -5.61
N MET A 537 6.32 25.46 -6.47
CA MET A 537 6.34 24.94 -7.84
C MET A 537 6.34 26.08 -8.84
N THR A 538 7.44 26.26 -9.58
CA THR A 538 7.61 27.32 -10.58
C THR A 538 7.23 26.78 -11.97
N SER A 539 6.24 27.41 -12.63
CA SER A 539 5.76 27.00 -13.94
C SER A 539 6.85 27.10 -15.00
N ARG A 540 6.84 26.17 -15.94
CA ARG A 540 7.65 26.21 -17.15
C ARG A 540 7.11 27.31 -18.09
N LYS A 541 8.00 28.12 -18.66
CA LYS A 541 7.65 29.20 -19.61
C LYS A 541 7.43 28.64 -21.02
#